data_e70ddb9ecc1e97cdc962c8b680bc38c2
#
_entry.id   e70ddb9ecc1e97cdc962c8b680bc38c2
#
_cell.length_a   1.000
_cell.length_b   1.000
_cell.length_c   1.000
_cell.angle_alpha   90.00
_cell.angle_beta   90.00
_cell.angle_gamma   90.00
#
_symmetry.space_group_name_H-M   'P 1'
#
loop_
_entity.id
_entity.type
_entity.pdbx_description
1 polymer ?
#
loop_
_entity_poly.entity_id
_entity_poly.type
_entity_poly.pdbx_seq_one_letter_code
_entity_poly.pdbx_strand_id
1 'polypeptide(L)'
;DIYQNTRLCGELPKGQKAGCWQGSRFQPIPITKSADPDIALQIVERSDEFPGVDAQPVAIRSYPSYLEVNAAHVLGYVGPLTESDLLASNGTQYFRSETIGKTGLEIQYDSFLRGEPGIRTVIVDRKESVTRESQNTQPVAGNHLVTSLDVRLQAATEKALKEAVLRGRANGYTSDSGAAIVMDVKTGRILALASYPTYDPNAWEKGLTIEQAA
;
A
#
# COMPACT_ATOMS: atom_id res chain seq x y z
N ASP A 1 13.08 -4.86 15.11
CA ASP A 1 13.29 -4.46 16.49
C ASP A 1 12.19 -3.50 16.92
N ILE A 2 11.20 -4.02 17.71
CA ILE A 2 10.00 -3.28 18.13
C ILE A 2 10.36 -1.95 18.79
N TYR A 3 11.38 -1.95 19.65
CA TYR A 3 11.78 -0.76 20.41
C TYR A 3 12.29 0.40 19.53
N GLN A 4 12.95 0.11 18.41
CA GLN A 4 13.41 1.18 17.51
C GLN A 4 12.24 1.75 16.70
N ASN A 5 11.30 0.92 16.27
CA ASN A 5 10.15 1.35 15.49
C ASN A 5 9.10 2.14 16.30
N THR A 6 9.17 2.10 17.64
CA THR A 6 8.24 2.82 18.53
C THR A 6 8.68 4.24 18.88
N ARG A 7 9.95 4.62 18.61
CA ARG A 7 10.42 5.99 18.85
C ARG A 7 9.85 6.96 17.83
N LEU A 8 9.40 8.11 18.29
CA LEU A 8 8.95 9.20 17.41
C LEU A 8 10.11 9.76 16.58
N CYS A 9 9.88 9.91 15.27
CA CYS A 9 10.90 10.46 14.37
C CYS A 9 11.33 11.89 14.73
N GLY A 10 10.43 12.67 15.35
CA GLY A 10 10.72 14.03 15.81
C GLY A 10 11.64 14.09 17.02
N GLU A 11 11.79 13.01 17.78
CA GLU A 11 12.62 12.93 18.98
C GLU A 11 14.03 12.38 18.71
N LEU A 12 14.28 11.91 17.48
CA LEU A 12 15.58 11.36 17.10
C LEU A 12 16.54 12.43 16.57
N PRO A 13 17.85 12.31 16.84
CA PRO A 13 18.86 13.18 16.26
C PRO A 13 18.83 13.17 14.73
N LYS A 14 19.18 14.31 14.11
CA LYS A 14 19.28 14.42 12.66
C LYS A 14 20.24 13.36 12.12
N GLY A 15 19.75 12.47 11.27
CA GLY A 15 20.53 11.36 10.66
C GLY A 15 20.18 9.95 11.19
N GLN A 16 19.45 9.82 12.30
CA GLN A 16 19.01 8.51 12.84
C GLN A 16 17.51 8.25 12.63
N LYS A 17 17.00 8.56 11.46
CA LYS A 17 15.55 8.45 11.17
C LYS A 17 15.09 7.10 10.63
N ALA A 18 15.98 6.11 10.48
CA ALA A 18 15.59 4.78 10.04
C ALA A 18 14.88 4.01 11.17
N GLY A 19 13.69 3.50 10.89
CA GLY A 19 12.91 2.68 11.81
C GLY A 19 12.19 3.46 12.93
N CYS A 20 11.85 4.74 12.72
CA CYS A 20 11.09 5.52 13.69
C CYS A 20 9.60 5.65 13.32
N TRP A 21 8.75 5.88 14.33
CA TRP A 21 7.32 6.15 14.14
C TRP A 21 7.06 7.58 13.67
N GLN A 22 6.38 7.72 12.54
CA GLN A 22 6.06 9.03 11.94
C GLN A 22 4.72 9.61 12.42
N GLY A 23 3.90 8.83 13.10
CA GLY A 23 2.64 9.28 13.69
C GLY A 23 2.83 10.13 14.95
N SER A 24 1.71 10.53 15.57
CA SER A 24 1.73 11.23 16.85
C SER A 24 1.92 10.25 18.02
N ARG A 25 2.33 10.76 19.19
CA ARG A 25 2.44 9.97 20.42
C ARG A 25 1.10 9.44 20.95
N PHE A 26 0.00 10.01 20.50
CA PHE A 26 -1.37 9.60 20.87
C PHE A 26 -1.98 8.63 19.86
N GLN A 27 -1.25 8.30 18.81
CA GLN A 27 -1.69 7.39 17.77
C GLN A 27 -1.12 5.99 18.04
N PRO A 28 -1.94 4.93 17.97
CA PRO A 28 -1.44 3.57 18.16
C PRO A 28 -0.29 3.25 17.19
N ILE A 29 0.76 2.64 17.71
CA ILE A 29 1.91 2.21 16.92
C ILE A 29 1.65 0.79 16.43
N PRO A 30 1.58 0.54 15.11
CA PRO A 30 1.34 -0.79 14.60
C PRO A 30 2.57 -1.68 14.85
N ILE A 31 2.41 -2.74 15.64
CA ILE A 31 3.43 -3.76 15.88
C ILE A 31 3.50 -4.72 14.69
N THR A 32 2.36 -5.10 14.17
CA THR A 32 2.22 -5.92 12.95
C THR A 32 0.96 -5.53 12.19
N LYS A 33 1.00 -5.64 10.87
CA LYS A 33 -0.16 -5.42 10.00
C LYS A 33 -0.90 -6.71 9.64
N SER A 34 -0.30 -7.86 9.95
CA SER A 34 -0.87 -9.19 9.65
C SER A 34 -0.75 -10.09 10.87
N ALA A 35 -1.48 -9.74 11.94
CA ALA A 35 -1.63 -10.63 13.09
C ALA A 35 -2.50 -11.83 12.71
N ASP A 36 -2.19 -12.98 13.32
CA ASP A 36 -3.08 -14.13 13.26
C ASP A 36 -4.45 -13.75 13.88
N PRO A 37 -5.58 -14.03 13.20
CA PRO A 37 -6.90 -13.66 13.69
C PRO A 37 -7.21 -14.21 15.10
N ASP A 38 -6.74 -15.42 15.41
CA ASP A 38 -6.96 -16.04 16.72
C ASP A 38 -6.17 -15.32 17.82
N ILE A 39 -4.94 -14.87 17.51
CA ILE A 39 -4.14 -14.06 18.43
C ILE A 39 -4.76 -12.67 18.61
N ALA A 40 -5.23 -12.06 17.54
CA ALA A 40 -5.90 -10.77 17.60
C ALA A 40 -7.15 -10.84 18.49
N LEU A 41 -7.97 -11.88 18.34
CA LEU A 41 -9.15 -12.11 19.15
C LEU A 41 -8.80 -12.30 20.64
N GLN A 42 -7.76 -13.10 20.96
CA GLN A 42 -7.29 -13.28 22.33
C GLN A 42 -6.84 -11.97 22.99
N ILE A 43 -6.19 -11.07 22.25
CA ILE A 43 -5.79 -9.75 22.75
C ILE A 43 -7.02 -8.90 23.09
N VAL A 44 -8.05 -8.92 22.23
CA VAL A 44 -9.30 -8.17 22.48
C VAL A 44 -10.05 -8.71 23.67
N GLU A 45 -10.18 -10.05 23.79
CA GLU A 45 -10.89 -10.71 24.88
C GLU A 45 -10.20 -10.57 26.24
N ARG A 46 -8.88 -10.47 26.23
CA ARG A 46 -8.04 -10.42 27.45
C ARG A 46 -7.30 -9.08 27.56
N SER A 47 -7.99 -8.00 27.25
CA SER A 47 -7.40 -6.64 27.22
C SER A 47 -6.84 -6.18 28.58
N ASP A 48 -7.31 -6.73 29.68
CA ASP A 48 -6.80 -6.53 31.03
C ASP A 48 -5.40 -7.15 31.25
N GLU A 49 -5.07 -8.22 30.54
CA GLU A 49 -3.75 -8.86 30.59
C GLU A 49 -2.74 -8.17 29.64
N PHE A 50 -3.23 -7.43 28.66
CA PHE A 50 -2.42 -6.71 27.66
C PHE A 50 -2.60 -5.18 27.71
N PRO A 51 -2.26 -4.50 28.83
CA PRO A 51 -2.48 -3.07 28.97
C PRO A 51 -1.72 -2.28 27.91
N GLY A 52 -2.45 -1.43 27.17
CA GLY A 52 -1.89 -0.61 26.09
C GLY A 52 -1.68 -1.33 24.75
N VAL A 53 -2.11 -2.57 24.64
CA VAL A 53 -2.12 -3.31 23.36
C VAL A 53 -3.57 -3.44 22.89
N ASP A 54 -3.80 -3.19 21.61
CA ASP A 54 -5.10 -3.30 20.97
C ASP A 54 -4.97 -4.02 19.62
N ALA A 55 -6.01 -4.74 19.22
CA ALA A 55 -6.08 -5.38 17.92
C ALA A 55 -7.30 -4.85 17.17
N GLN A 56 -7.06 -4.22 16.04
CA GLN A 56 -8.10 -3.61 15.23
C GLN A 56 -8.07 -4.15 13.81
N PRO A 57 -9.22 -4.41 13.18
CA PRO A 57 -9.27 -4.72 11.76
C PRO A 57 -8.87 -3.48 10.94
N VAL A 58 -7.86 -3.63 10.10
CA VAL A 58 -7.38 -2.57 9.22
C VAL A 58 -7.59 -3.01 7.78
N ALA A 59 -8.19 -2.15 6.96
CA ALA A 59 -8.27 -2.40 5.53
C ALA A 59 -6.89 -2.28 4.90
N ILE A 60 -6.45 -3.36 4.28
CA ILE A 60 -5.18 -3.40 3.54
C ILE A 60 -5.46 -3.54 2.05
N ARG A 61 -4.60 -2.95 1.21
CA ARG A 61 -4.67 -3.13 -0.23
C ARG A 61 -4.10 -4.50 -0.58
N SER A 62 -4.86 -5.31 -1.29
CA SER A 62 -4.44 -6.62 -1.76
C SER A 62 -4.57 -6.69 -3.29
N TYR A 63 -3.60 -7.32 -3.93
CA TYR A 63 -3.55 -7.52 -5.38
C TYR A 63 -3.64 -9.02 -5.68
N PRO A 64 -4.85 -9.61 -5.64
CA PRO A 64 -5.02 -11.03 -5.87
C PRO A 64 -4.73 -11.37 -7.34
N SER A 65 -3.91 -12.39 -7.56
CA SER A 65 -3.63 -12.93 -8.90
C SER A 65 -4.78 -13.82 -9.34
N TYR A 66 -5.69 -13.30 -10.14
CA TYR A 66 -6.76 -14.07 -10.75
C TYR A 66 -6.32 -14.55 -12.13
N LEU A 67 -6.45 -15.85 -12.43
CA LEU A 67 -5.95 -16.47 -13.67
C LEU A 67 -4.46 -16.22 -13.94
N GLU A 68 -3.63 -16.16 -12.89
CA GLU A 68 -2.20 -15.85 -12.97
C GLU A 68 -1.88 -14.43 -13.53
N VAL A 69 -2.89 -13.55 -13.62
CA VAL A 69 -2.68 -12.16 -14.01
C VAL A 69 -1.92 -11.42 -12.93
N ASN A 70 -0.89 -10.71 -13.33
CA ASN A 70 -0.12 -9.86 -12.43
C ASN A 70 -0.55 -8.38 -12.54
N ALA A 71 -0.62 -7.84 -13.76
CA ALA A 71 -0.98 -6.46 -14.09
C ALA A 71 -0.28 -5.38 -13.23
N ALA A 72 0.84 -5.69 -12.58
CA ALA A 72 1.49 -4.83 -11.59
C ALA A 72 1.83 -3.44 -12.13
N HIS A 73 2.33 -3.34 -13.36
CA HIS A 73 2.68 -2.07 -13.97
C HIS A 73 1.47 -1.20 -14.32
N VAL A 74 0.30 -1.81 -14.50
CA VAL A 74 -0.96 -1.10 -14.79
C VAL A 74 -1.62 -0.68 -13.50
N LEU A 75 -1.83 -1.62 -12.58
CA LEU A 75 -2.46 -1.36 -11.29
C LEU A 75 -1.60 -0.46 -10.44
N GLY A 76 -0.30 -0.71 -10.41
CA GLY A 76 0.61 -0.07 -9.50
C GLY A 76 0.57 -0.69 -8.11
N TYR A 77 1.01 0.06 -7.13
CA TYR A 77 0.99 -0.34 -5.73
C TYR A 77 0.82 0.88 -4.82
N VAL A 78 0.42 0.63 -3.59
CA VAL A 78 0.38 1.65 -2.53
C VAL A 78 1.61 1.52 -1.64
N GLY A 79 2.04 2.62 -1.06
CA GLY A 79 3.18 2.66 -0.16
C GLY A 79 3.09 3.79 0.85
N PRO A 80 3.99 3.84 1.84
CA PRO A 80 3.99 4.88 2.85
C PRO A 80 4.25 6.26 2.23
N LEU A 81 3.66 7.28 2.84
CA LEU A 81 3.85 8.68 2.47
C LEU A 81 5.30 9.11 2.72
N THR A 82 5.95 9.70 1.73
CA THR A 82 7.31 10.25 1.81
C THR A 82 7.31 11.78 1.87
N GLU A 83 8.43 12.39 2.25
CA GLU A 83 8.55 13.88 2.22
C GLU A 83 8.39 14.43 0.80
N SER A 84 8.85 13.72 -0.22
CA SER A 84 8.66 14.10 -1.62
C SER A 84 7.19 14.08 -2.05
N ASP A 85 6.41 13.13 -1.57
CA ASP A 85 4.97 13.07 -1.84
C ASP A 85 4.24 14.26 -1.22
N LEU A 86 4.61 14.63 0.02
CA LEU A 86 4.05 15.81 0.70
C LEU A 86 4.33 17.11 -0.06
N LEU A 87 5.54 17.26 -0.61
CA LEU A 87 5.92 18.42 -1.41
C LEU A 87 5.15 18.45 -2.75
N ALA A 88 4.87 17.29 -3.34
CA ALA A 88 4.15 17.15 -4.61
C ALA A 88 2.62 17.24 -4.44
N SER A 89 2.10 17.24 -3.23
CA SER A 89 0.66 17.07 -2.93
C SER A 89 -0.24 18.26 -3.31
N ASN A 90 0.31 19.38 -3.79
CA ASN A 90 -0.42 20.56 -4.25
C ASN A 90 -1.57 21.01 -3.31
N GLY A 91 -1.36 20.89 -1.99
CA GLY A 91 -2.34 21.29 -0.98
C GLY A 91 -3.31 20.19 -0.54
N THR A 92 -3.19 18.96 -1.05
CA THR A 92 -3.91 17.82 -0.50
C THR A 92 -3.40 17.52 0.90
N GLN A 93 -4.29 17.47 1.87
CA GLN A 93 -3.91 17.18 3.26
C GLN A 93 -3.77 15.67 3.45
N TYR A 94 -2.54 15.24 3.73
CA TYR A 94 -2.22 13.86 4.09
C TYR A 94 -1.80 13.76 5.55
N PHE A 95 -2.21 12.70 6.21
CA PHE A 95 -1.61 12.34 7.50
C PHE A 95 -0.35 11.50 7.27
N ARG A 96 0.69 11.77 8.05
CA ARG A 96 2.02 11.11 7.85
C ARG A 96 1.99 9.58 7.97
N SER A 97 0.96 9.02 8.60
CA SER A 97 0.76 7.57 8.75
C SER A 97 -0.04 6.93 7.61
N GLU A 98 -0.48 7.71 6.62
CA GLU A 98 -1.25 7.18 5.49
C GLU A 98 -0.36 6.46 4.47
N THR A 99 -1.01 5.58 3.72
CA THR A 99 -0.46 4.99 2.49
C THR A 99 -1.11 5.66 1.29
N ILE A 100 -0.33 5.89 0.25
CA ILE A 100 -0.78 6.51 -0.99
C ILE A 100 -0.41 5.66 -2.19
N GLY A 101 -1.10 5.86 -3.31
CA GLY A 101 -0.71 5.28 -4.58
C GLY A 101 0.66 5.76 -5.03
N LYS A 102 1.55 4.84 -5.45
CA LYS A 102 2.92 5.16 -5.87
C LYS A 102 3.11 5.10 -7.36
N THR A 103 2.44 4.20 -8.03
CA THR A 103 2.55 4.00 -9.48
C THR A 103 1.20 3.58 -10.08
N GLY A 104 1.12 3.54 -11.41
CA GLY A 104 -0.01 3.01 -12.15
C GLY A 104 -1.35 3.69 -11.86
N LEU A 105 -2.41 2.91 -11.84
CA LEU A 105 -3.76 3.38 -11.53
C LEU A 105 -3.90 3.83 -10.08
N GLU A 106 -3.14 3.24 -9.16
CA GLU A 106 -3.19 3.62 -7.74
C GLU A 106 -2.77 5.08 -7.53
N ILE A 107 -1.70 5.57 -8.16
CA ILE A 107 -1.31 6.98 -8.06
C ILE A 107 -2.24 7.88 -8.85
N GLN A 108 -2.62 7.47 -10.07
CA GLN A 108 -3.45 8.28 -10.96
C GLN A 108 -4.84 8.57 -10.38
N TYR A 109 -5.39 7.61 -9.65
CA TYR A 109 -6.72 7.69 -9.04
C TYR A 109 -6.68 7.66 -7.51
N ASP A 110 -5.54 8.02 -6.90
CA ASP A 110 -5.38 7.99 -5.44
C ASP A 110 -6.50 8.75 -4.71
N SER A 111 -6.79 9.98 -5.09
CA SER A 111 -7.83 10.81 -4.48
C SER A 111 -9.24 10.22 -4.61
N PHE A 112 -9.48 9.39 -5.62
CA PHE A 112 -10.76 8.72 -5.86
C PHE A 112 -10.87 7.40 -5.09
N LEU A 113 -9.76 6.67 -4.97
CA LEU A 113 -9.68 5.34 -4.36
C LEU A 113 -9.47 5.37 -2.85
N ARG A 114 -8.83 6.41 -2.33
CA ARG A 114 -8.38 6.49 -0.93
C ARG A 114 -9.52 6.65 0.08
N GLY A 115 -10.58 7.37 -0.27
CA GLY A 115 -11.64 7.76 0.67
C GLY A 115 -11.21 8.88 1.62
N GLU A 116 -11.94 9.02 2.73
CA GLU A 116 -11.68 10.03 3.75
C GLU A 116 -11.32 9.34 5.07
N PRO A 117 -10.21 9.71 5.71
CA PRO A 117 -9.79 9.11 6.97
C PRO A 117 -10.71 9.53 8.12
N GLY A 118 -10.95 8.62 9.05
CA GLY A 118 -11.60 8.94 10.31
C GLY A 118 -10.66 9.76 11.20
N ILE A 119 -11.22 10.74 11.91
CA ILE A 119 -10.48 11.61 12.82
C ILE A 119 -11.08 11.50 14.21
N ARG A 120 -10.25 11.09 15.19
CA ARG A 120 -10.59 11.08 16.60
C ARG A 120 -9.80 12.15 17.34
N THR A 121 -10.47 13.16 17.82
CA THR A 121 -9.87 14.21 18.64
C THR A 121 -9.99 13.87 20.11
N VAL A 122 -8.87 13.80 20.80
CA VAL A 122 -8.80 13.50 22.24
C VAL A 122 -8.31 14.70 23.02
N ILE A 123 -8.86 14.88 24.22
CA ILE A 123 -8.37 15.86 25.19
C ILE A 123 -7.47 15.13 26.18
N VAL A 124 -6.26 15.64 26.37
CA VAL A 124 -5.26 15.08 27.27
C VAL A 124 -5.01 16.02 28.45
N ASP A 125 -4.68 15.44 29.59
CA ASP A 125 -4.28 16.20 30.78
C ASP A 125 -2.79 16.59 30.73
N ARG A 126 -2.27 17.23 31.80
CA ARG A 126 -0.85 17.62 31.92
C ARG A 126 0.12 16.44 31.96
N LYS A 127 -0.38 15.23 32.22
CA LYS A 127 0.40 13.98 32.23
C LYS A 127 0.28 13.24 30.89
N GLU A 128 -0.31 13.89 29.87
CA GLU A 128 -0.55 13.31 28.55
C GLU A 128 -1.50 12.11 28.55
N SER A 129 -2.29 11.96 29.61
CA SER A 129 -3.34 10.92 29.69
C SER A 129 -4.62 11.41 29.01
N VAL A 130 -5.22 10.58 28.16
CA VAL A 130 -6.48 10.88 27.49
C VAL A 130 -7.60 10.95 28.53
N THR A 131 -8.22 12.13 28.69
CA THR A 131 -9.29 12.37 29.67
C THR A 131 -10.67 12.18 29.05
N ARG A 132 -10.85 12.58 27.80
CA ARG A 132 -12.09 12.34 27.04
C ARG A 132 -11.89 12.50 25.54
N GLU A 133 -12.80 11.94 24.76
CA GLU A 133 -12.93 12.21 23.34
C GLU A 133 -13.77 13.49 23.12
N SER A 134 -13.29 14.38 22.26
CA SER A 134 -13.96 15.64 21.94
C SER A 134 -14.78 15.52 20.65
N GLN A 135 -14.22 14.89 19.64
CA GLN A 135 -14.85 14.71 18.33
C GLN A 135 -14.41 13.39 17.72
N ASN A 136 -15.35 12.71 17.07
CA ASN A 136 -15.10 11.48 16.33
C ASN A 136 -15.78 11.57 14.96
N THR A 137 -14.99 11.64 13.89
CA THR A 137 -15.47 11.60 12.52
C THR A 137 -15.23 10.21 11.97
N GLN A 138 -16.27 9.54 11.50
CA GLN A 138 -16.17 8.21 10.94
C GLN A 138 -15.43 8.24 9.58
N PRO A 139 -14.61 7.22 9.27
CA PRO A 139 -13.97 7.12 7.96
C PRO A 139 -15.01 6.84 6.86
N VAL A 140 -14.76 7.41 5.69
CA VAL A 140 -15.57 7.15 4.48
C VAL A 140 -14.74 6.33 3.51
N ALA A 141 -15.28 5.18 3.09
CA ALA A 141 -14.61 4.31 2.12
C ALA A 141 -14.43 5.03 0.77
N GLY A 142 -13.32 4.75 0.09
CA GLY A 142 -13.08 5.24 -1.27
C GLY A 142 -13.99 4.59 -2.31
N ASN A 143 -13.94 5.11 -3.52
CA ASN A 143 -14.76 4.65 -4.62
C ASN A 143 -14.17 3.41 -5.31
N HIS A 144 -14.99 2.75 -6.12
CA HIS A 144 -14.58 1.62 -6.95
C HIS A 144 -14.18 2.11 -8.34
N LEU A 145 -13.01 1.69 -8.82
CA LEU A 145 -12.56 1.95 -10.19
C LEU A 145 -12.82 0.71 -11.06
N VAL A 146 -13.69 0.84 -12.06
CA VAL A 146 -13.95 -0.20 -13.05
C VAL A 146 -13.16 0.11 -14.31
N THR A 147 -12.27 -0.79 -14.69
CA THR A 147 -11.43 -0.65 -15.89
C THR A 147 -12.02 -1.40 -17.08
N SER A 148 -11.52 -1.11 -18.28
CA SER A 148 -11.87 -1.83 -19.50
C SER A 148 -11.02 -3.08 -19.72
N LEU A 149 -10.11 -3.42 -18.81
CA LEU A 149 -9.24 -4.58 -18.94
C LEU A 149 -10.06 -5.88 -18.87
N ASP A 150 -9.82 -6.77 -19.83
CA ASP A 150 -10.33 -8.14 -19.80
C ASP A 150 -9.29 -9.05 -19.17
N VAL A 151 -9.64 -9.67 -18.04
CA VAL A 151 -8.70 -10.47 -17.25
C VAL A 151 -8.14 -11.67 -18.02
N ARG A 152 -8.93 -12.28 -18.91
CA ARG A 152 -8.49 -13.44 -19.72
C ARG A 152 -7.51 -12.99 -20.79
N LEU A 153 -7.83 -11.87 -21.44
CA LEU A 153 -6.96 -11.31 -22.46
C LEU A 153 -5.66 -10.77 -21.84
N GLN A 154 -5.73 -10.18 -20.64
CA GLN A 154 -4.56 -9.77 -19.88
C GLN A 154 -3.65 -10.96 -19.57
N ALA A 155 -4.18 -12.06 -19.04
CA ALA A 155 -3.43 -13.29 -18.77
C ALA A 155 -2.74 -13.84 -20.03
N ALA A 156 -3.48 -13.93 -21.14
CA ALA A 156 -2.91 -14.41 -22.40
C ALA A 156 -1.80 -13.49 -22.92
N THR A 157 -1.98 -12.17 -22.80
CA THR A 157 -1.01 -11.16 -23.24
C THR A 157 0.26 -11.22 -22.41
N GLU A 158 0.17 -11.28 -21.07
CA GLU A 158 1.32 -11.41 -20.18
C GLU A 158 2.12 -12.67 -20.46
N LYS A 159 1.43 -13.80 -20.59
CA LYS A 159 2.06 -15.08 -20.94
C LYS A 159 2.77 -15.03 -22.28
N ALA A 160 2.11 -14.57 -23.32
CA ALA A 160 2.68 -14.46 -24.66
C ALA A 160 3.89 -13.53 -24.70
N LEU A 161 3.83 -12.38 -24.00
CA LEU A 161 4.93 -11.43 -23.91
C LEU A 161 6.15 -12.06 -23.21
N LYS A 162 5.94 -12.69 -22.05
CA LYS A 162 6.99 -13.40 -21.31
C LYS A 162 7.66 -14.46 -22.19
N GLU A 163 6.88 -15.31 -22.86
CA GLU A 163 7.39 -16.34 -23.74
C GLU A 163 8.18 -15.76 -24.93
N ALA A 164 7.71 -14.64 -25.51
CA ALA A 164 8.39 -13.97 -26.61
C ALA A 164 9.76 -13.42 -26.19
N VAL A 165 9.84 -12.75 -25.04
CA VAL A 165 11.10 -12.22 -24.49
C VAL A 165 12.08 -13.35 -24.19
N LEU A 166 11.63 -14.42 -23.51
CA LEU A 166 12.49 -15.56 -23.20
C LEU A 166 12.97 -16.30 -24.45
N ARG A 167 12.14 -16.44 -25.45
CA ARG A 167 12.50 -17.02 -26.75
C ARG A 167 13.53 -16.16 -27.49
N GLY A 168 13.39 -14.83 -27.43
CA GLY A 168 14.37 -13.91 -27.98
C GLY A 168 15.76 -14.12 -27.35
N ARG A 169 15.84 -14.21 -26.02
CA ARG A 169 17.08 -14.51 -25.30
C ARG A 169 17.68 -15.87 -25.69
N ALA A 170 16.85 -16.88 -25.73
CA ALA A 170 17.31 -18.25 -26.12
C ALA A 170 17.87 -18.30 -27.54
N ASN A 171 17.43 -17.42 -28.44
CA ASN A 171 17.93 -17.28 -29.80
C ASN A 171 19.15 -16.33 -29.90
N GLY A 172 19.70 -15.84 -28.79
CA GLY A 172 20.87 -14.98 -28.77
C GLY A 172 20.61 -13.51 -29.06
N TYR A 173 19.33 -13.07 -29.08
CA TYR A 173 18.98 -11.66 -29.21
C TYR A 173 19.05 -10.94 -27.86
N THR A 174 19.38 -9.67 -27.87
CA THR A 174 19.26 -8.77 -26.72
C THR A 174 17.78 -8.48 -26.49
N SER A 175 17.14 -9.27 -25.62
CA SER A 175 15.71 -9.19 -25.32
C SER A 175 15.51 -9.19 -23.81
N ASP A 176 15.70 -8.03 -23.17
CA ASP A 176 15.65 -7.89 -21.71
C ASP A 176 14.29 -7.52 -21.19
N SER A 177 13.49 -6.82 -21.97
CA SER A 177 12.17 -6.34 -21.61
C SER A 177 11.25 -6.27 -22.82
N GLY A 178 9.97 -6.07 -22.57
CA GLY A 178 8.96 -5.87 -23.59
C GLY A 178 7.67 -5.31 -23.03
N ALA A 179 6.84 -4.75 -23.91
CA ALA A 179 5.50 -4.32 -23.59
C ALA A 179 4.53 -4.76 -24.71
N ALA A 180 3.28 -5.02 -24.34
CA ALA A 180 2.22 -5.38 -25.27
C ALA A 180 0.91 -4.69 -24.88
N ILE A 181 0.20 -4.15 -25.88
CA ILE A 181 -1.07 -3.45 -25.69
C ILE A 181 -2.09 -4.10 -26.63
N VAL A 182 -3.25 -4.44 -26.07
CA VAL A 182 -4.40 -4.90 -26.86
C VAL A 182 -5.53 -3.90 -26.73
N MET A 183 -5.94 -3.35 -27.86
CA MET A 183 -6.97 -2.31 -27.91
C MET A 183 -8.11 -2.73 -28.87
N ASP A 184 -9.34 -2.48 -28.45
CA ASP A 184 -10.50 -2.57 -29.33
C ASP A 184 -10.50 -1.39 -30.30
N VAL A 185 -10.31 -1.68 -31.57
CA VAL A 185 -10.21 -0.65 -32.63
C VAL A 185 -11.52 0.12 -32.90
N LYS A 186 -12.67 -0.43 -32.47
CA LYS A 186 -13.97 0.24 -32.65
C LYS A 186 -14.26 1.24 -31.53
N THR A 187 -13.84 0.93 -30.31
CA THR A 187 -14.18 1.73 -29.12
C THR A 187 -12.99 2.50 -28.55
N GLY A 188 -11.76 2.15 -28.94
CA GLY A 188 -10.52 2.68 -28.38
C GLY A 188 -10.21 2.18 -26.95
N ARG A 189 -10.98 1.22 -26.44
CA ARG A 189 -10.76 0.68 -25.09
C ARG A 189 -9.51 -0.19 -25.04
N ILE A 190 -8.69 0.01 -24.02
CA ILE A 190 -7.56 -0.88 -23.72
C ILE A 190 -8.12 -2.12 -23.04
N LEU A 191 -7.93 -3.28 -23.64
CA LEU A 191 -8.40 -4.57 -23.13
C LEU A 191 -7.31 -5.35 -22.41
N ALA A 192 -6.04 -5.16 -22.79
CA ALA A 192 -4.90 -5.68 -22.05
C ALA A 192 -3.70 -4.75 -22.21
N LEU A 193 -2.89 -4.66 -21.14
CA LEU A 193 -1.67 -3.87 -21.09
C LEU A 193 -0.64 -4.62 -20.26
N ALA A 194 0.35 -5.21 -20.89
CA ALA A 194 1.35 -6.05 -20.27
C ALA A 194 2.75 -5.46 -20.41
N SER A 195 3.57 -5.62 -19.38
CA SER A 195 5.00 -5.30 -19.37
C SER A 195 5.79 -6.46 -18.77
N TYR A 196 6.97 -6.72 -19.30
CA TYR A 196 7.89 -7.73 -18.79
C TYR A 196 9.31 -7.14 -18.73
N PRO A 197 10.11 -7.38 -17.68
CA PRO A 197 9.80 -8.18 -16.49
C PRO A 197 8.70 -7.54 -15.61
N THR A 198 8.09 -8.35 -14.76
CA THR A 198 7.06 -7.89 -13.81
C THR A 198 7.53 -8.10 -12.37
N TYR A 199 6.81 -7.54 -11.42
CA TYR A 199 7.07 -7.63 -9.98
C TYR A 199 5.80 -8.03 -9.23
N ASP A 200 5.90 -8.44 -7.97
CA ASP A 200 4.74 -8.68 -7.11
C ASP A 200 4.34 -7.35 -6.41
N PRO A 201 3.19 -6.77 -6.75
CA PRO A 201 2.73 -5.52 -6.12
C PRO A 201 2.46 -5.69 -4.61
N ASN A 202 2.18 -6.91 -4.13
CA ASN A 202 1.96 -7.18 -2.71
C ASN A 202 3.26 -7.12 -1.89
N ALA A 203 4.43 -7.21 -2.52
CA ALA A 203 5.73 -7.15 -1.84
C ALA A 203 5.92 -5.80 -1.12
N TRP A 204 5.39 -4.72 -1.68
CA TRP A 204 5.52 -3.37 -1.13
C TRP A 204 4.74 -3.18 0.18
N GLU A 205 3.65 -3.89 0.36
CA GLU A 205 2.83 -3.79 1.57
C GLU A 205 3.44 -4.53 2.76
N LYS A 206 4.09 -5.66 2.48
CA LYS A 206 4.79 -6.47 3.50
C LYS A 206 6.15 -5.89 3.91
N GLY A 207 6.62 -4.85 3.21
CA GLY A 207 7.99 -4.35 3.29
C GLY A 207 8.92 -5.18 2.39
N LEU A 208 9.67 -4.48 1.53
CA LEU A 208 10.66 -5.15 0.68
C LEU A 208 11.77 -5.75 1.54
N THR A 209 12.10 -7.01 1.28
CA THR A 209 13.37 -7.56 1.75
C THR A 209 14.53 -6.99 0.92
N ILE A 210 15.74 -7.01 1.47
CA ILE A 210 16.95 -6.53 0.76
C ILE A 210 17.13 -7.26 -0.59
N GLU A 211 16.75 -8.54 -0.66
CA GLU A 211 16.81 -9.35 -1.88
C GLU A 211 15.78 -8.96 -2.93
N GLN A 212 14.62 -8.41 -2.51
CA GLN A 212 13.56 -7.94 -3.40
C GLN A 212 13.79 -6.51 -3.90
N ALA A 213 14.69 -5.76 -3.24
CA ALA A 213 15.04 -4.39 -3.59
C ALA A 213 16.26 -4.29 -4.52
N ALA A 214 16.99 -5.40 -4.75
CA ALA A 214 18.14 -5.51 -5.65
C ALA A 214 17.72 -5.98 -7.05
#